data_630c67268e38873f3eb5e27f48f00895
#
_entry.id   630c67268e38873f3eb5e27f48f00895
#
_cell.length_a   1.000
_cell.length_b   1.000
_cell.length_c   1.000
_cell.angle_alpha   90.00
_cell.angle_beta   90.00
_cell.angle_gamma   90.00
#
_symmetry.space_group_name_H-M   'P 1'
#
loop_
_entity.id
_entity.type
_entity.pdbx_description
1 polymer ?
#
loop_
_entity_poly.entity_id
_entity_poly.type
_entity_poly.pdbx_seq_one_letter_code
_entity_poly.pdbx_strand_id
1 'polypeptide(L)'
;MASLSSAASLKPFSYGAKRLTSKAFLATRASGFSLSSLRNSSRNAPMLYVTNAIANNGGYTGITENETAPRTYTWPDNKRPRVCILGGGFGGLYTALRLESLVWPDDKKPQVVLVDQSERFVFKPMLYELLSGEVDVWEIAPRFSDLLTNTGIQFLRDRVKTLLPCDHLGVNGSGSSVTGGTVLLESGFLIEYDWLVLALGAEPKLDVVPGAMEFALPFYTLEDAIRVNEKLSKLERRNFKNGSAIKVAVVGCGYAGVELAATISERLQDRGIVQAINVSNSILTSASNGNREAAMKVLMSRKVQLLLGYLVRSIKRADDSEEDGGYSIELQPADRGLESQIFEADIVLWTVGSKPLLTKLEPSGPNVLPLNVRGQAETDETLRVKGHPRIFALGDSSSLRDPNGKLLPTTAQVAFQEADFTGWNIWAAINNRPLLPFRFQNLGEMMTLGRYDAAISPSFIEGLTLEGPIGHAARKLAYLIRLPTDEHRIKVGISWFAKSTIDSIALLQSNLTKVLSGS
;
A
#
# COMPACT_ATOMS: atom_id res chain seq x y z
N MET A 1 -11.34 44.27 -28.71
CA MET A 1 -12.75 44.49 -28.30
C MET A 1 -13.46 43.16 -28.22
N ALA A 2 -14.18 42.98 -27.06
CA ALA A 2 -15.06 41.87 -26.66
C ALA A 2 -14.34 40.52 -26.40
N SER A 3 -13.90 40.16 -25.22
CA SER A 3 -14.55 39.78 -23.95
C SER A 3 -15.79 38.89 -24.09
N LEU A 4 -15.62 37.62 -23.73
CA LEU A 4 -16.67 36.83 -23.09
C LEU A 4 -16.00 35.75 -22.21
N SER A 5 -15.98 36.06 -20.92
CA SER A 5 -15.72 35.13 -19.81
C SER A 5 -16.93 34.20 -19.65
N SER A 6 -16.72 32.89 -19.52
CA SER A 6 -17.66 32.02 -18.83
C SER A 6 -16.88 31.17 -17.83
N ALA A 7 -16.84 31.66 -16.60
CA ALA A 7 -16.44 30.89 -15.45
C ALA A 7 -17.54 29.87 -15.14
N ALA A 8 -17.32 28.60 -15.46
CA ALA A 8 -18.13 27.51 -14.97
C ALA A 8 -17.71 27.20 -13.52
N SER A 9 -18.52 27.66 -12.57
CA SER A 9 -18.43 27.35 -11.14
C SER A 9 -18.63 25.84 -10.93
N LEU A 10 -17.54 25.12 -10.66
CA LEU A 10 -17.59 23.75 -10.14
C LEU A 10 -17.87 23.83 -8.64
N LYS A 11 -19.09 23.49 -8.25
CA LYS A 11 -19.46 23.27 -6.84
C LYS A 11 -18.71 22.05 -6.29
N PRO A 12 -18.13 22.11 -5.08
CA PRO A 12 -17.54 20.94 -4.45
C PRO A 12 -18.63 19.92 -4.11
N PHE A 13 -18.39 18.67 -4.46
CA PHE A 13 -19.23 17.55 -4.05
C PHE A 13 -19.22 17.43 -2.52
N SER A 14 -20.30 17.85 -1.89
CA SER A 14 -20.52 17.64 -0.46
C SER A 14 -21.08 16.25 -0.23
N TYR A 15 -20.38 15.43 0.54
CA TYR A 15 -20.94 14.23 1.16
C TYR A 15 -22.13 14.65 2.02
N GLY A 16 -23.31 14.10 1.73
CA GLY A 16 -24.52 14.36 2.46
C GLY A 16 -24.46 13.90 3.91
N ALA A 17 -24.15 14.81 4.81
CA ALA A 17 -24.35 14.63 6.24
C ALA A 17 -25.84 14.78 6.53
N LYS A 18 -26.52 13.69 6.90
CA LYS A 18 -27.85 13.76 7.50
C LYS A 18 -27.75 14.53 8.82
N ARG A 19 -28.41 15.67 8.89
CA ARG A 19 -28.58 16.46 10.11
C ARG A 19 -29.25 15.62 11.19
N LEU A 20 -28.52 15.33 12.25
CA LEU A 20 -29.10 14.94 13.54
C LEU A 20 -29.33 16.22 14.35
N THR A 21 -30.59 16.53 14.57
CA THR A 21 -31.02 17.62 15.44
C THR A 21 -30.70 17.31 16.88
N SER A 22 -29.93 18.21 17.49
CA SER A 22 -29.60 18.22 18.92
C SER A 22 -30.85 18.53 19.77
N LYS A 23 -31.06 17.72 20.81
CA LYS A 23 -31.67 18.20 22.06
C LYS A 23 -30.77 17.76 23.22
N ALA A 24 -30.25 18.76 23.90
CA ALA A 24 -29.48 18.66 25.10
C ALA A 24 -30.28 18.11 26.28
N PHE A 25 -29.65 17.28 27.11
CA PHE A 25 -29.94 17.24 28.54
C PHE A 25 -28.66 16.90 29.31
N LEU A 26 -28.21 17.86 30.10
CA LEU A 26 -27.23 17.70 31.15
C LEU A 26 -27.90 17.02 32.36
N ALA A 27 -27.30 15.95 32.88
CA ALA A 27 -27.43 15.60 34.31
C ALA A 27 -26.24 14.70 34.72
N THR A 28 -25.41 15.24 35.58
CA THR A 28 -24.40 14.61 36.39
C THR A 28 -24.95 13.53 37.30
N ARG A 29 -24.32 12.34 37.35
CA ARG A 29 -24.06 11.59 38.61
C ARG A 29 -23.07 10.45 38.35
N ALA A 30 -22.01 10.49 39.14
CA ALA A 30 -21.06 9.39 39.29
C ALA A 30 -21.68 8.24 40.06
N SER A 31 -21.52 7.00 39.60
CA SER A 31 -21.56 5.80 40.40
C SER A 31 -20.94 4.63 39.65
N GLY A 32 -20.09 3.85 40.34
CA GLY A 32 -19.20 2.84 39.81
C GLY A 32 -19.90 1.70 39.07
N PHE A 33 -19.20 1.15 38.10
CA PHE A 33 -19.58 -0.06 37.40
C PHE A 33 -18.64 -1.22 37.76
N SER A 34 -19.23 -2.20 38.42
CA SER A 34 -18.75 -3.56 38.65
C SER A 34 -18.84 -4.34 37.33
N LEU A 35 -17.75 -5.02 36.98
CA LEU A 35 -17.69 -6.00 35.90
C LEU A 35 -18.41 -7.28 36.32
N SER A 36 -19.56 -7.57 35.73
CA SER A 36 -20.03 -8.96 35.56
C SER A 36 -21.19 -9.04 34.57
N SER A 37 -21.05 -9.98 33.61
CA SER A 37 -22.09 -10.58 32.77
C SER A 37 -22.78 -9.71 31.70
N LEU A 38 -22.25 -9.78 30.47
CA LEU A 38 -23.08 -9.77 29.27
C LEU A 38 -22.76 -11.03 28.46
N ARG A 39 -23.67 -12.00 28.55
CA ARG A 39 -23.70 -13.20 27.71
C ARG A 39 -24.20 -12.83 26.31
N ASN A 40 -23.45 -13.32 25.37
CA ASN A 40 -23.66 -13.55 23.96
C ASN A 40 -25.08 -13.63 23.43
N SER A 41 -25.31 -12.88 22.35
CA SER A 41 -26.15 -13.31 21.23
C SER A 41 -25.49 -12.82 19.94
N SER A 42 -24.49 -13.56 19.47
CA SER A 42 -23.86 -13.35 18.16
C SER A 42 -24.51 -14.31 17.17
N ARG A 43 -25.24 -13.79 16.19
CA ARG A 43 -25.54 -14.53 14.96
C ARG A 43 -24.29 -14.50 14.10
N ASN A 44 -23.53 -15.58 14.15
CA ASN A 44 -22.37 -15.81 13.30
C ASN A 44 -22.81 -16.12 11.88
N ALA A 45 -22.41 -15.29 10.92
CA ALA A 45 -22.26 -15.73 9.54
C ALA A 45 -20.97 -16.58 9.47
N PRO A 46 -20.96 -17.74 8.79
CA PRO A 46 -19.79 -18.60 8.76
C PRO A 46 -18.69 -17.98 7.90
N MET A 47 -17.57 -17.64 8.54
CA MET A 47 -16.30 -17.41 7.86
C MET A 47 -15.70 -18.76 7.49
N LEU A 48 -15.56 -19.03 6.19
CA LEU A 48 -14.82 -20.18 5.70
C LEU A 48 -13.32 -19.93 5.81
N TYR A 49 -12.71 -20.39 6.90
CA TYR A 49 -11.26 -20.54 6.99
C TYR A 49 -10.86 -21.91 6.45
N VAL A 50 -10.08 -21.94 5.39
CA VAL A 50 -9.38 -23.14 4.97
C VAL A 50 -8.02 -23.16 5.68
N THR A 51 -7.96 -23.78 6.86
CA THR A 51 -6.69 -24.12 7.50
C THR A 51 -6.28 -25.52 7.05
N ASN A 52 -5.15 -25.63 6.34
CA ASN A 52 -4.52 -26.92 6.09
C ASN A 52 -3.92 -27.45 7.40
N ALA A 53 -4.58 -28.42 8.03
CA ALA A 53 -4.00 -29.23 9.06
C ALA A 53 -3.16 -30.34 8.40
N ILE A 54 -1.84 -30.25 8.50
CA ILE A 54 -0.93 -31.34 8.12
C ILE A 54 -0.95 -32.36 9.26
N ALA A 55 -1.61 -33.49 9.02
CA ALA A 55 -1.45 -34.67 9.86
C ALA A 55 -0.31 -35.53 9.30
N ASN A 56 0.81 -35.59 10.04
CA ASN A 56 1.87 -36.56 9.78
C ASN A 56 1.37 -37.96 10.13
N ASN A 57 1.32 -38.85 9.15
CA ASN A 57 1.46 -40.29 9.38
C ASN A 57 2.21 -40.90 8.20
N GLY A 58 3.33 -41.54 8.52
CA GLY A 58 4.21 -42.17 7.56
C GLY A 58 3.63 -43.47 6.94
N GLY A 59 3.94 -43.68 5.68
CA GLY A 59 3.66 -44.91 4.94
C GLY A 59 3.98 -44.72 3.46
N TYR A 60 5.10 -45.21 3.01
CA TYR A 60 5.50 -45.22 1.59
C TYR A 60 4.58 -46.19 0.83
N THR A 61 3.78 -45.68 -0.08
CA THR A 61 3.29 -46.41 -1.26
C THR A 61 3.01 -45.40 -2.36
N GLY A 62 3.41 -45.70 -3.60
CA GLY A 62 3.36 -44.78 -4.75
C GLY A 62 1.98 -44.16 -4.95
N ILE A 63 1.95 -42.83 -4.93
CA ILE A 63 0.75 -42.05 -5.17
C ILE A 63 0.81 -41.61 -6.63
N THR A 64 -0.04 -42.18 -7.45
CA THR A 64 -0.54 -41.52 -8.65
C THR A 64 -1.23 -40.23 -8.18
N GLU A 65 -0.76 -39.08 -8.63
CA GLU A 65 -1.42 -37.79 -8.42
C GLU A 65 -2.83 -37.84 -9.02
N ASN A 66 -3.81 -38.12 -8.18
CA ASN A 66 -5.20 -37.82 -8.49
C ASN A 66 -5.35 -36.31 -8.41
N GLU A 67 -5.29 -35.64 -9.54
CA GLU A 67 -5.77 -34.26 -9.68
C GLU A 67 -7.25 -34.25 -9.26
N THR A 68 -7.51 -33.85 -8.03
CA THR A 68 -8.88 -33.58 -7.58
C THR A 68 -9.43 -32.45 -8.43
N ALA A 69 -10.58 -32.68 -9.08
CA ALA A 69 -11.23 -31.63 -9.89
C ALA A 69 -11.31 -30.30 -9.13
N PRO A 70 -11.03 -29.17 -9.79
CA PRO A 70 -10.99 -27.86 -9.13
C PRO A 70 -12.34 -27.56 -8.48
N ARG A 71 -12.32 -27.06 -7.23
CA ARG A 71 -13.52 -26.68 -6.50
C ARG A 71 -14.02 -25.34 -7.01
N THR A 72 -15.25 -25.27 -7.51
CA THR A 72 -15.83 -24.01 -7.98
C THR A 72 -16.42 -23.22 -6.80
N TYR A 73 -16.10 -21.92 -6.74
CA TYR A 73 -16.70 -21.00 -5.79
C TYR A 73 -18.19 -20.84 -6.10
N THR A 74 -19.04 -21.04 -5.08
CA THR A 74 -20.49 -20.93 -5.25
C THR A 74 -20.94 -19.54 -4.85
N TRP A 75 -21.43 -18.77 -5.82
CA TRP A 75 -22.03 -17.48 -5.58
C TRP A 75 -23.39 -17.62 -4.87
N PRO A 76 -23.70 -16.76 -3.87
CA PRO A 76 -24.94 -16.85 -3.11
C PRO A 76 -26.21 -16.71 -3.96
N ASP A 77 -26.16 -15.92 -5.04
CA ASP A 77 -27.29 -15.70 -5.94
C ASP A 77 -26.84 -15.71 -7.41
N ASN A 78 -27.29 -16.70 -8.16
CA ASN A 78 -26.92 -16.88 -9.57
C ASN A 78 -27.54 -15.85 -10.53
N LYS A 79 -28.49 -15.02 -10.07
CA LYS A 79 -29.16 -13.99 -10.89
C LYS A 79 -28.46 -12.63 -10.80
N ARG A 80 -27.70 -12.39 -9.74
CA ARG A 80 -27.03 -11.10 -9.52
C ARG A 80 -25.66 -11.08 -10.20
N PRO A 81 -25.23 -9.91 -10.75
CA PRO A 81 -23.91 -9.77 -11.34
C PRO A 81 -22.80 -10.17 -10.37
N ARG A 82 -21.78 -10.85 -10.90
CA ARG A 82 -20.63 -11.39 -10.14
C ARG A 82 -19.40 -10.54 -10.42
N VAL A 83 -18.90 -9.83 -9.41
CA VAL A 83 -17.68 -9.00 -9.49
C VAL A 83 -16.59 -9.66 -8.69
N CYS A 84 -15.51 -10.05 -9.36
CA CYS A 84 -14.28 -10.57 -8.74
C CYS A 84 -13.22 -9.47 -8.72
N ILE A 85 -12.64 -9.17 -7.56
CA ILE A 85 -11.59 -8.17 -7.37
C ILE A 85 -10.34 -8.87 -6.87
N LEU A 86 -9.25 -8.78 -7.63
CA LEU A 86 -7.97 -9.42 -7.32
C LEU A 86 -6.99 -8.38 -6.78
N GLY A 87 -6.63 -8.54 -5.51
CA GLY A 87 -5.80 -7.62 -4.74
C GLY A 87 -6.60 -6.72 -3.82
N GLY A 88 -6.30 -6.76 -2.53
CA GLY A 88 -6.96 -5.99 -1.44
C GLY A 88 -6.25 -4.69 -1.07
N GLY A 89 -5.34 -4.19 -1.92
CA GLY A 89 -4.66 -2.90 -1.70
C GLY A 89 -5.57 -1.69 -1.96
N PHE A 90 -4.95 -0.52 -2.20
CA PHE A 90 -5.68 0.73 -2.47
C PHE A 90 -6.66 0.61 -3.64
N GLY A 91 -6.26 -0.04 -4.72
CA GLY A 91 -7.12 -0.23 -5.86
C GLY A 91 -8.34 -1.10 -5.53
N GLY A 92 -8.09 -2.34 -5.10
CA GLY A 92 -9.16 -3.33 -4.97
C GLY A 92 -10.11 -3.08 -3.80
N LEU A 93 -9.58 -2.83 -2.59
CA LEU A 93 -10.44 -2.57 -1.43
C LEU A 93 -11.34 -1.35 -1.65
N TYR A 94 -10.77 -0.23 -2.16
CA TYR A 94 -11.57 0.97 -2.37
C TYR A 94 -12.58 0.83 -3.52
N THR A 95 -12.26 0.02 -4.56
CA THR A 95 -13.27 -0.36 -5.58
C THR A 95 -14.40 -1.16 -4.96
N ALA A 96 -14.09 -2.15 -4.11
CA ALA A 96 -15.10 -2.96 -3.43
C ALA A 96 -16.02 -2.09 -2.53
N LEU A 97 -15.42 -1.22 -1.71
CA LEU A 97 -16.16 -0.28 -0.85
C LEU A 97 -16.98 0.73 -1.67
N ARG A 98 -16.45 1.17 -2.83
CA ARG A 98 -17.20 2.04 -3.74
C ARG A 98 -18.44 1.34 -4.29
N LEU A 99 -18.30 0.11 -4.78
CA LEU A 99 -19.44 -0.69 -5.26
C LEU A 99 -20.49 -0.89 -4.18
N GLU A 100 -20.09 -1.12 -2.94
CA GLU A 100 -21.01 -1.25 -1.79
C GLU A 100 -21.76 0.04 -1.48
N SER A 101 -21.11 1.21 -1.63
CA SER A 101 -21.68 2.53 -1.30
C SER A 101 -22.60 3.09 -2.36
N LEU A 102 -22.57 2.59 -3.60
CA LEU A 102 -23.41 3.08 -4.69
C LEU A 102 -24.87 2.65 -4.51
N VAL A 103 -25.78 3.49 -5.01
CA VAL A 103 -27.22 3.16 -5.06
C VAL A 103 -27.46 2.25 -6.27
N TRP A 104 -27.98 1.07 -6.02
CA TRP A 104 -28.27 0.07 -7.03
C TRP A 104 -29.79 -0.10 -7.23
N PRO A 105 -30.25 -0.36 -8.46
CA PRO A 105 -31.57 -0.93 -8.67
C PRO A 105 -31.70 -2.28 -7.94
N ASP A 106 -32.89 -2.63 -7.46
CA ASP A 106 -33.12 -3.73 -6.52
C ASP A 106 -32.54 -5.08 -6.95
N ASP A 107 -32.51 -5.37 -8.25
CA ASP A 107 -32.03 -6.64 -8.82
C ASP A 107 -30.59 -6.60 -9.37
N LYS A 108 -29.95 -5.42 -9.37
CA LYS A 108 -28.65 -5.20 -10.05
C LYS A 108 -27.46 -5.01 -9.13
N LYS A 109 -27.65 -4.96 -7.82
CA LYS A 109 -26.53 -4.86 -6.88
C LYS A 109 -25.64 -6.10 -7.04
N PRO A 110 -24.35 -5.94 -7.43
CA PRO A 110 -23.49 -7.10 -7.64
C PRO A 110 -23.17 -7.81 -6.33
N GLN A 111 -22.82 -9.07 -6.46
CA GLN A 111 -22.10 -9.81 -5.44
C GLN A 111 -20.62 -9.54 -5.67
N VAL A 112 -19.88 -9.22 -4.63
CA VAL A 112 -18.46 -8.85 -4.73
C VAL A 112 -17.63 -9.85 -3.94
N VAL A 113 -16.63 -10.44 -4.59
CA VAL A 113 -15.57 -11.24 -3.98
C VAL A 113 -14.26 -10.48 -4.10
N LEU A 114 -13.61 -10.23 -2.97
CA LEU A 114 -12.27 -9.66 -2.86
C LEU A 114 -11.27 -10.77 -2.53
N VAL A 115 -10.26 -10.96 -3.37
CA VAL A 115 -9.21 -11.96 -3.19
C VAL A 115 -7.89 -11.27 -2.88
N ASP A 116 -7.23 -11.64 -1.78
CA ASP A 116 -5.88 -11.19 -1.46
C ASP A 116 -5.12 -12.28 -0.71
N GLN A 117 -3.80 -12.33 -0.90
CA GLN A 117 -2.91 -13.25 -0.17
C GLN A 117 -2.75 -12.89 1.31
N SER A 118 -2.88 -11.60 1.66
CA SER A 118 -2.82 -11.07 3.01
C SER A 118 -4.21 -11.07 3.66
N GLU A 119 -4.27 -11.25 4.97
CA GLU A 119 -5.51 -11.04 5.75
C GLU A 119 -5.77 -9.58 6.10
N ARG A 120 -4.83 -8.68 5.76
CA ARG A 120 -4.85 -7.27 6.16
C ARG A 120 -4.72 -6.34 4.96
N PHE A 121 -5.51 -5.29 4.99
CA PHE A 121 -5.21 -4.10 4.21
C PHE A 121 -3.97 -3.41 4.82
N VAL A 122 -3.10 -2.85 3.99
CA VAL A 122 -1.92 -2.12 4.47
C VAL A 122 -1.92 -0.70 3.89
N PHE A 123 -1.98 0.29 4.77
CA PHE A 123 -1.82 1.69 4.40
C PHE A 123 -0.32 2.01 4.25
N LYS A 124 0.26 1.59 3.13
CA LYS A 124 1.71 1.63 2.86
C LYS A 124 2.40 2.97 3.14
N PRO A 125 1.78 4.15 2.88
CA PRO A 125 2.42 5.43 3.18
C PRO A 125 2.74 5.68 4.65
N MET A 126 2.24 4.83 5.56
CA MET A 126 2.50 4.93 7.00
C MET A 126 3.30 3.74 7.56
N LEU A 127 3.93 2.92 6.71
CA LEU A 127 4.78 1.82 7.18
C LEU A 127 6.00 2.32 7.97
N TYR A 128 6.48 3.52 7.65
CA TYR A 128 7.65 4.14 8.30
C TYR A 128 7.39 4.44 9.77
N GLU A 129 6.17 4.83 10.11
CA GLU A 129 5.77 5.15 11.48
C GLU A 129 5.74 3.94 12.41
N LEU A 130 5.73 2.71 11.87
CA LEU A 130 5.96 1.50 12.67
C LEU A 130 7.41 1.44 13.19
N LEU A 131 8.38 1.94 12.42
CA LEU A 131 9.79 1.97 12.83
C LEU A 131 10.05 3.05 13.88
N SER A 132 9.31 4.16 13.87
CA SER A 132 9.39 5.22 14.87
C SER A 132 8.50 4.96 16.10
N GLY A 133 7.60 3.95 16.04
CA GLY A 133 6.66 3.63 17.11
C GLY A 133 5.49 4.62 17.25
N GLU A 134 5.23 5.45 16.24
CA GLU A 134 4.12 6.43 16.27
C GLU A 134 2.76 5.79 16.04
N VAL A 135 2.72 4.68 15.32
CA VAL A 135 1.49 3.97 15.00
C VAL A 135 1.59 2.50 15.37
N ASP A 136 0.45 1.92 15.69
CA ASP A 136 0.31 0.48 15.89
C ASP A 136 -0.12 -0.21 14.59
N VAL A 137 0.19 -1.51 14.50
CA VAL A 137 -0.15 -2.32 13.31
C VAL A 137 -1.64 -2.24 12.97
N TRP A 138 -2.54 -2.31 13.96
CA TRP A 138 -3.98 -2.27 13.72
C TRP A 138 -4.47 -0.95 13.13
N GLU A 139 -3.75 0.16 13.38
CA GLU A 139 -4.12 1.50 12.88
C GLU A 139 -3.92 1.63 11.38
N ILE A 140 -2.82 1.06 10.87
CA ILE A 140 -2.43 1.17 9.46
C ILE A 140 -2.60 -0.13 8.66
N ALA A 141 -2.76 -1.25 9.36
CA ALA A 141 -2.98 -2.56 8.75
C ALA A 141 -4.16 -3.31 9.40
N PRO A 142 -5.40 -2.77 9.31
CA PRO A 142 -6.59 -3.46 9.81
C PRO A 142 -6.86 -4.74 9.03
N ARG A 143 -7.52 -5.71 9.67
CA ARG A 143 -7.95 -6.96 9.02
C ARG A 143 -9.11 -6.69 8.08
N PHE A 144 -9.16 -7.42 6.96
CA PHE A 144 -10.33 -7.37 6.06
C PHE A 144 -11.60 -7.81 6.77
N SER A 145 -11.52 -8.78 7.69
CA SER A 145 -12.65 -9.18 8.54
C SER A 145 -13.29 -8.00 9.27
N ASP A 146 -12.47 -7.09 9.79
CA ASP A 146 -12.96 -5.94 10.56
C ASP A 146 -13.52 -4.86 9.64
N LEU A 147 -12.85 -4.63 8.49
CA LEU A 147 -13.26 -3.61 7.53
C LEU A 147 -14.57 -3.96 6.80
N LEU A 148 -14.83 -5.24 6.56
CA LEU A 148 -15.92 -5.72 5.72
C LEU A 148 -17.11 -6.27 6.51
N THR A 149 -17.06 -6.24 7.86
CA THR A 149 -18.09 -6.82 8.74
C THR A 149 -19.52 -6.35 8.41
N ASN A 150 -19.69 -5.07 8.05
CA ASN A 150 -21.00 -4.47 7.79
C ASN A 150 -21.26 -4.28 6.29
N THR A 151 -20.63 -5.09 5.44
CA THR A 151 -20.75 -5.04 3.97
C THR A 151 -21.24 -6.36 3.41
N GLY A 152 -21.71 -6.33 2.15
CA GLY A 152 -22.02 -7.55 1.38
C GLY A 152 -20.80 -8.17 0.68
N ILE A 153 -19.59 -7.65 0.91
CA ILE A 153 -18.36 -8.08 0.24
C ILE A 153 -17.84 -9.36 0.89
N GLN A 154 -17.62 -10.40 0.09
CA GLN A 154 -16.97 -11.64 0.54
C GLN A 154 -15.46 -11.51 0.38
N PHE A 155 -14.71 -11.89 1.40
CA PHE A 155 -13.25 -11.90 1.37
C PHE A 155 -12.72 -13.34 1.30
N LEU A 156 -11.82 -13.60 0.35
CA LEU A 156 -11.08 -14.86 0.23
C LEU A 156 -9.59 -14.59 0.39
N ARG A 157 -8.98 -15.19 1.41
CA ARG A 157 -7.52 -15.13 1.58
C ARG A 157 -6.89 -16.23 0.73
N ASP A 158 -6.41 -15.85 -0.45
CA ASP A 158 -5.76 -16.77 -1.36
C ASP A 158 -4.88 -16.01 -2.36
N ARG A 159 -4.09 -16.74 -3.13
CA ARG A 159 -3.26 -16.20 -4.19
C ARG A 159 -3.82 -16.59 -5.56
N VAL A 160 -3.79 -15.64 -6.48
CA VAL A 160 -4.21 -15.88 -7.86
C VAL A 160 -3.11 -16.68 -8.58
N LYS A 161 -3.49 -17.81 -9.18
CA LYS A 161 -2.61 -18.64 -9.98
C LYS A 161 -2.73 -18.31 -11.47
N THR A 162 -3.96 -18.33 -11.99
CA THR A 162 -4.20 -18.24 -13.43
C THR A 162 -5.47 -17.44 -13.72
N LEU A 163 -5.46 -16.68 -14.80
CA LEU A 163 -6.64 -16.00 -15.36
C LEU A 163 -7.07 -16.64 -16.66
N LEU A 164 -8.37 -16.90 -16.81
CA LEU A 164 -9.00 -17.47 -18.00
C LEU A 164 -10.11 -16.54 -18.51
N PRO A 165 -9.75 -15.40 -19.17
CA PRO A 165 -10.73 -14.48 -19.73
C PRO A 165 -11.53 -15.14 -20.87
N CYS A 166 -12.84 -14.92 -20.88
CA CYS A 166 -13.73 -15.39 -21.96
C CYS A 166 -14.38 -14.22 -22.72
N ASP A 167 -14.05 -12.98 -22.35
CA ASP A 167 -14.66 -11.75 -22.88
C ASP A 167 -13.87 -11.07 -24.00
N HIS A 168 -12.84 -11.74 -24.54
CA HIS A 168 -12.00 -11.16 -25.60
C HIS A 168 -12.81 -10.84 -26.86
N LEU A 169 -12.76 -9.58 -27.29
CA LEU A 169 -13.31 -9.15 -28.57
C LEU A 169 -12.38 -9.63 -29.69
N GLY A 170 -12.78 -10.69 -30.38
CA GLY A 170 -12.07 -11.16 -31.58
C GLY A 170 -12.01 -10.09 -32.66
N VAL A 171 -11.08 -10.24 -33.62
CA VAL A 171 -10.84 -9.30 -34.75
C VAL A 171 -12.13 -9.01 -35.55
N ASN A 172 -13.14 -9.84 -35.46
CA ASN A 172 -14.43 -9.72 -36.15
C ASN A 172 -15.59 -9.26 -35.28
N GLY A 173 -15.37 -8.83 -34.04
CA GLY A 173 -16.41 -8.25 -33.18
C GLY A 173 -17.53 -9.19 -32.74
N SER A 174 -17.46 -10.49 -33.04
CA SER A 174 -18.52 -11.46 -32.82
C SER A 174 -18.24 -12.47 -31.70
N GLY A 175 -17.79 -11.99 -30.55
CA GLY A 175 -17.48 -12.86 -29.42
C GLY A 175 -17.97 -12.28 -28.10
N SER A 176 -19.29 -12.14 -27.92
CA SER A 176 -19.84 -11.86 -26.60
C SER A 176 -20.14 -13.17 -25.89
N SER A 177 -19.21 -13.67 -25.08
CA SER A 177 -19.51 -14.70 -24.09
C SER A 177 -20.49 -14.12 -23.05
N VAL A 178 -21.45 -14.92 -22.59
CA VAL A 178 -22.38 -14.54 -21.54
C VAL A 178 -21.67 -14.31 -20.20
N THR A 179 -20.50 -14.96 -20.01
CA THR A 179 -19.65 -14.85 -18.81
C THR A 179 -18.37 -14.07 -19.10
N GLY A 180 -17.82 -13.38 -18.08
CA GLY A 180 -16.56 -12.66 -18.19
C GLY A 180 -15.34 -13.56 -18.23
N GLY A 181 -15.40 -14.71 -17.53
CA GLY A 181 -14.31 -15.68 -17.43
C GLY A 181 -14.20 -16.35 -16.08
N THR A 182 -13.05 -16.97 -15.82
CA THR A 182 -12.74 -17.65 -14.57
C THR A 182 -11.36 -17.27 -14.04
N VAL A 183 -11.21 -17.33 -12.72
CA VAL A 183 -9.95 -17.17 -11.99
C VAL A 183 -9.64 -18.45 -11.26
N LEU A 184 -8.46 -19.02 -11.45
CA LEU A 184 -7.95 -20.14 -10.68
C LEU A 184 -7.05 -19.60 -9.55
N LEU A 185 -7.31 -20.02 -8.33
CA LEU A 185 -6.52 -19.70 -7.14
C LEU A 185 -5.51 -20.80 -6.84
N GLU A 186 -4.48 -20.51 -6.04
CA GLU A 186 -3.47 -21.49 -5.64
C GLU A 186 -4.05 -22.65 -4.80
N SER A 187 -5.10 -22.39 -4.02
CA SER A 187 -5.84 -23.45 -3.29
C SER A 187 -6.64 -24.42 -4.18
N GLY A 188 -6.69 -24.17 -5.49
CA GLY A 188 -7.48 -24.96 -6.45
C GLY A 188 -8.95 -24.49 -6.58
N PHE A 189 -9.33 -23.38 -5.95
CA PHE A 189 -10.65 -22.79 -6.19
C PHE A 189 -10.73 -22.09 -7.55
N LEU A 190 -11.83 -22.35 -8.27
CA LEU A 190 -12.23 -21.64 -9.48
C LEU A 190 -13.32 -20.62 -9.14
N ILE A 191 -13.11 -19.36 -9.52
CA ILE A 191 -14.10 -18.29 -9.36
C ILE A 191 -14.56 -17.85 -10.75
N GLU A 192 -15.82 -18.11 -11.08
CA GLU A 192 -16.46 -17.54 -12.26
C GLU A 192 -16.85 -16.10 -11.99
N TYR A 193 -16.65 -15.20 -12.95
CA TYR A 193 -17.01 -13.81 -12.83
C TYR A 193 -17.73 -13.27 -14.07
N ASP A 194 -18.53 -12.23 -13.88
CA ASP A 194 -19.08 -11.41 -14.97
C ASP A 194 -18.21 -10.17 -15.20
N TRP A 195 -17.60 -9.64 -14.13
CA TRP A 195 -16.70 -8.49 -14.13
C TRP A 195 -15.47 -8.78 -13.28
N LEU A 196 -14.30 -8.40 -13.79
CA LEU A 196 -13.02 -8.60 -13.11
C LEU A 196 -12.31 -7.27 -12.88
N VAL A 197 -11.68 -7.14 -11.71
CA VAL A 197 -10.81 -6.01 -11.38
C VAL A 197 -9.42 -6.52 -11.04
N LEU A 198 -8.42 -6.09 -11.80
CA LEU A 198 -7.00 -6.39 -11.60
C LEU A 198 -6.37 -5.27 -10.78
N ALA A 199 -6.14 -5.52 -9.50
CA ALA A 199 -5.54 -4.58 -8.54
C ALA A 199 -4.45 -5.24 -7.69
N LEU A 200 -3.72 -6.22 -8.26
CA LEU A 200 -2.74 -7.06 -7.59
C LEU A 200 -1.55 -6.28 -7.03
N GLY A 201 -1.29 -5.07 -7.55
CA GLY A 201 -0.16 -4.28 -7.13
C GLY A 201 1.17 -4.77 -7.71
N ALA A 202 2.25 -4.51 -6.98
CA ALA A 202 3.61 -4.86 -7.36
C ALA A 202 4.40 -5.42 -6.18
N GLU A 203 5.56 -5.95 -6.46
CA GLU A 203 6.56 -6.42 -5.48
C GLU A 203 7.91 -5.73 -5.69
N PRO A 204 8.81 -5.73 -4.70
CA PRO A 204 10.16 -5.21 -4.84
C PRO A 204 10.95 -5.98 -5.89
N LYS A 205 11.79 -5.28 -6.65
CA LYS A 205 12.67 -5.86 -7.65
C LYS A 205 14.06 -6.12 -7.05
N LEU A 206 14.28 -7.31 -6.51
CA LEU A 206 15.53 -7.73 -5.87
C LEU A 206 16.46 -8.51 -6.80
N ASP A 207 15.98 -8.93 -7.96
CA ASP A 207 16.68 -9.77 -8.93
C ASP A 207 17.67 -9.01 -9.84
N VAL A 208 17.87 -7.72 -9.57
CA VAL A 208 18.70 -6.84 -10.42
C VAL A 208 20.17 -6.78 -10.01
N VAL A 209 20.50 -7.17 -8.79
CA VAL A 209 21.86 -7.09 -8.23
C VAL A 209 22.20 -8.41 -7.56
N PRO A 210 23.38 -9.01 -7.85
CA PRO A 210 23.87 -10.21 -7.17
C PRO A 210 23.90 -10.02 -5.66
N GLY A 211 23.31 -10.94 -4.92
CA GLY A 211 23.21 -10.93 -3.46
C GLY A 211 22.06 -10.06 -2.89
N ALA A 212 21.38 -9.22 -3.69
CA ALA A 212 20.30 -8.40 -3.15
C ALA A 212 19.11 -9.25 -2.68
N MET A 213 18.76 -10.30 -3.40
CA MET A 213 17.66 -11.22 -3.03
C MET A 213 17.95 -11.97 -1.72
N GLU A 214 19.21 -12.24 -1.41
CA GLU A 214 19.64 -13.02 -0.26
C GLU A 214 19.90 -12.15 0.98
N PHE A 215 20.51 -10.98 0.78
CA PHE A 215 21.07 -10.16 1.87
C PHE A 215 20.37 -8.82 2.09
N ALA A 216 19.60 -8.31 1.13
CA ALA A 216 18.89 -7.05 1.29
C ALA A 216 17.45 -7.26 1.77
N LEU A 217 16.99 -6.38 2.66
CA LEU A 217 15.61 -6.35 3.13
C LEU A 217 14.80 -5.33 2.32
N PRO A 218 13.76 -5.74 1.61
CA PRO A 218 12.83 -4.81 1.01
C PRO A 218 12.02 -4.07 2.09
N PHE A 219 11.39 -2.95 1.70
CA PHE A 219 10.46 -2.24 2.56
C PHE A 219 9.20 -1.88 1.77
N TYR A 220 8.29 -2.84 1.67
CA TYR A 220 7.14 -2.75 0.78
C TYR A 220 5.84 -3.31 1.39
N THR A 221 5.96 -4.32 2.26
CA THR A 221 4.84 -4.98 2.94
C THR A 221 4.89 -4.73 4.45
N LEU A 222 3.82 -5.09 5.16
CA LEU A 222 3.80 -5.07 6.62
C LEU A 222 4.86 -5.99 7.21
N GLU A 223 5.02 -7.17 6.63
CA GLU A 223 6.00 -8.18 7.04
C GLU A 223 7.44 -7.65 6.88
N ASP A 224 7.70 -6.90 5.81
CA ASP A 224 9.00 -6.23 5.62
C ASP A 224 9.27 -5.22 6.72
N ALA A 225 8.28 -4.36 7.03
CA ALA A 225 8.42 -3.35 8.09
C ALA A 225 8.65 -3.99 9.46
N ILE A 226 7.94 -5.08 9.78
CA ILE A 226 8.13 -5.84 11.02
C ILE A 226 9.55 -6.44 11.06
N ARG A 227 9.99 -7.09 9.98
CA ARG A 227 11.32 -7.70 9.88
C ARG A 227 12.44 -6.67 10.03
N VAL A 228 12.31 -5.51 9.38
CA VAL A 228 13.26 -4.40 9.52
C VAL A 228 13.28 -3.88 10.96
N ASN A 229 12.12 -3.70 11.59
CA ASN A 229 12.01 -3.27 12.98
C ASN A 229 12.66 -4.26 13.97
N GLU A 230 12.44 -5.55 13.78
CA GLU A 230 13.07 -6.62 14.59
C GLU A 230 14.58 -6.64 14.43
N LYS A 231 15.10 -6.56 13.18
CA LYS A 231 16.54 -6.52 12.90
C LYS A 231 17.18 -5.28 13.52
N LEU A 232 16.59 -4.09 13.38
CA LEU A 232 17.06 -2.87 14.03
C LEU A 232 17.09 -3.02 15.56
N SER A 233 16.00 -3.53 16.15
CA SER A 233 15.93 -3.74 17.60
C SER A 233 16.95 -4.76 18.11
N LYS A 234 17.29 -5.79 17.33
CA LYS A 234 18.35 -6.76 17.64
C LYS A 234 19.72 -6.08 17.61
N LEU A 235 20.00 -5.28 16.58
CA LEU A 235 21.24 -4.52 16.44
C LEU A 235 21.41 -3.49 17.57
N GLU A 236 20.37 -2.74 17.90
CA GLU A 236 20.36 -1.77 19.02
C GLU A 236 20.74 -2.44 20.34
N ARG A 237 20.17 -3.63 20.66
CA ARG A 237 20.51 -4.38 21.86
C ARG A 237 21.95 -4.92 21.89
N ARG A 238 22.46 -5.39 20.74
CA ARG A 238 23.82 -5.89 20.58
C ARG A 238 24.83 -4.75 20.77
N ASN A 239 24.61 -3.65 20.08
CA ASN A 239 25.57 -2.55 20.03
C ASN A 239 25.54 -1.69 21.30
N PHE A 240 24.43 -1.70 22.06
CA PHE A 240 24.40 -1.10 23.41
C PHE A 240 25.46 -1.69 24.36
N LYS A 241 25.79 -2.99 24.18
CA LYS A 241 26.82 -3.66 24.97
C LYS A 241 28.25 -3.39 24.47
N ASN A 242 28.42 -3.20 23.16
CA ASN A 242 29.74 -3.14 22.51
C ASN A 242 30.19 -1.73 22.16
N GLY A 243 29.31 -0.72 22.26
CA GLY A 243 29.62 0.68 21.95
C GLY A 243 29.90 0.99 20.47
N SER A 244 29.69 0.03 19.55
CA SER A 244 29.91 0.24 18.11
C SER A 244 28.67 0.88 17.45
N ALA A 245 28.88 1.76 16.45
CA ALA A 245 27.77 2.34 15.69
C ALA A 245 27.15 1.32 14.76
N ILE A 246 25.81 1.34 14.64
CA ILE A 246 25.04 0.51 13.70
C ILE A 246 25.15 1.12 12.30
N LYS A 247 25.65 0.37 11.33
CA LYS A 247 25.81 0.80 9.94
C LYS A 247 24.59 0.35 9.12
N VAL A 248 23.83 1.31 8.58
CA VAL A 248 22.64 1.07 7.77
C VAL A 248 22.86 1.56 6.35
N ALA A 249 22.73 0.69 5.37
CA ALA A 249 22.73 1.05 3.96
C ALA A 249 21.28 1.10 3.43
N VAL A 250 20.88 2.23 2.84
CA VAL A 250 19.59 2.39 2.16
C VAL A 250 19.86 2.55 0.68
N VAL A 251 19.45 1.57 -0.12
CA VAL A 251 19.66 1.56 -1.58
C VAL A 251 18.44 2.14 -2.28
N GLY A 252 18.66 3.26 -2.99
CA GLY A 252 17.63 4.07 -3.64
C GLY A 252 17.24 5.30 -2.82
N CYS A 253 17.25 6.48 -3.45
CA CYS A 253 16.86 7.75 -2.84
C CYS A 253 15.61 8.35 -3.51
N GLY A 254 14.64 7.49 -3.88
CA GLY A 254 13.27 7.89 -4.14
C GLY A 254 12.53 8.18 -2.83
N TYR A 255 11.19 8.36 -2.89
CA TYR A 255 10.38 8.61 -1.69
C TYR A 255 10.63 7.58 -0.58
N ALA A 256 10.50 6.29 -0.88
CA ALA A 256 10.67 5.23 0.11
C ALA A 256 12.05 5.24 0.77
N GLY A 257 13.12 5.39 -0.01
CA GLY A 257 14.48 5.39 0.55
C GLY A 257 14.78 6.61 1.40
N VAL A 258 14.30 7.79 1.00
CA VAL A 258 14.47 9.02 1.76
C VAL A 258 13.67 8.98 3.08
N GLU A 259 12.43 8.52 3.03
CA GLU A 259 11.59 8.34 4.23
C GLU A 259 12.22 7.33 5.21
N LEU A 260 12.75 6.21 4.71
CA LEU A 260 13.48 5.24 5.54
C LEU A 260 14.75 5.83 6.14
N ALA A 261 15.60 6.48 5.33
CA ALA A 261 16.83 7.07 5.80
C ALA A 261 16.57 8.13 6.89
N ALA A 262 15.55 8.98 6.70
CA ALA A 262 15.15 9.97 7.67
C ALA A 262 14.62 9.34 8.97
N THR A 263 13.73 8.35 8.88
CA THR A 263 13.14 7.69 10.05
C THR A 263 14.19 6.90 10.85
N ILE A 264 15.07 6.16 10.16
CA ILE A 264 16.09 5.34 10.82
C ILE A 264 17.19 6.21 11.44
N SER A 265 17.61 7.28 10.76
CA SER A 265 18.59 8.21 11.31
C SER A 265 18.08 8.90 12.60
N GLU A 266 16.80 9.26 12.63
CA GLU A 266 16.17 9.80 13.86
C GLU A 266 16.12 8.77 14.99
N ARG A 267 15.76 7.51 14.68
CA ARG A 267 15.69 6.42 15.66
C ARG A 267 17.07 6.09 16.25
N LEU A 268 18.08 6.01 15.42
CA LEU A 268 19.42 5.61 15.85
C LEU A 268 20.22 6.76 16.46
N GLN A 269 20.00 8.00 16.02
CA GLN A 269 20.75 9.18 16.42
C GLN A 269 22.28 8.95 16.30
N ASP A 270 23.06 9.34 17.30
CA ASP A 270 24.52 9.15 17.30
C ASP A 270 24.96 7.67 17.45
N ARG A 271 24.03 6.74 17.64
CA ARG A 271 24.30 5.29 17.72
C ARG A 271 24.33 4.61 16.35
N GLY A 272 24.04 5.32 15.28
CA GLY A 272 23.99 4.75 13.94
C GLY A 272 24.61 5.64 12.88
N ILE A 273 25.10 4.99 11.82
CA ILE A 273 25.56 5.63 10.59
C ILE A 273 24.62 5.18 9.48
N VAL A 274 23.85 6.10 8.93
CA VAL A 274 22.92 5.82 7.82
C VAL A 274 23.55 6.33 6.52
N GLN A 275 23.72 5.43 5.56
CA GLN A 275 24.24 5.70 4.22
C GLN A 275 23.14 5.49 3.19
N ALA A 276 22.80 6.51 2.42
CA ALA A 276 21.80 6.45 1.37
C ALA A 276 22.47 6.50 -0.01
N ILE A 277 22.27 5.45 -0.80
CA ILE A 277 22.95 5.23 -2.07
C ILE A 277 21.98 5.49 -3.22
N ASN A 278 22.39 6.27 -4.20
CA ASN A 278 21.56 6.55 -5.38
C ASN A 278 22.39 6.63 -6.65
N VAL A 279 21.85 6.09 -7.73
CA VAL A 279 22.46 6.16 -9.06
C VAL A 279 22.49 7.60 -9.61
N SER A 280 21.46 8.39 -9.32
CA SER A 280 21.38 9.79 -9.73
C SER A 280 22.20 10.69 -8.79
N ASN A 281 22.68 11.81 -9.32
CA ASN A 281 23.41 12.83 -8.56
C ASN A 281 22.52 13.68 -7.65
N SER A 282 21.24 13.34 -7.53
CA SER A 282 20.29 13.98 -6.59
C SER A 282 19.32 12.97 -6.01
N ILE A 283 18.79 13.28 -4.82
CA ILE A 283 17.67 12.54 -4.23
C ILE A 283 16.36 12.99 -4.87
N LEU A 284 15.30 12.18 -4.77
CA LEU A 284 13.92 12.56 -5.11
C LEU A 284 13.79 13.23 -6.49
N THR A 285 14.38 12.62 -7.53
CA THR A 285 14.44 13.20 -8.88
C THR A 285 13.07 13.55 -9.47
N SER A 286 12.00 12.87 -9.04
CA SER A 286 10.63 13.09 -9.50
C SER A 286 9.80 14.00 -8.58
N ALA A 287 10.35 14.42 -7.43
CA ALA A 287 9.63 15.24 -6.47
C ALA A 287 9.71 16.73 -6.81
N SER A 288 8.79 17.51 -6.24
CA SER A 288 8.83 18.97 -6.23
C SER A 288 10.12 19.48 -5.59
N ASN A 289 10.57 20.66 -6.00
CA ASN A 289 11.79 21.26 -5.44
C ASN A 289 11.66 21.48 -3.92
N GLY A 290 10.52 21.98 -3.45
CA GLY A 290 10.31 22.20 -2.01
C GLY A 290 10.41 20.91 -1.19
N ASN A 291 9.78 19.82 -1.62
CA ASN A 291 9.92 18.53 -0.93
C ASN A 291 11.37 18.01 -0.96
N ARG A 292 12.07 18.20 -2.07
CA ARG A 292 13.48 17.80 -2.19
C ARG A 292 14.39 18.60 -1.25
N GLU A 293 14.21 19.90 -1.18
CA GLU A 293 14.96 20.80 -0.30
C GLU A 293 14.70 20.49 1.18
N ALA A 294 13.43 20.32 1.57
CA ALA A 294 13.05 19.91 2.91
C ALA A 294 13.69 18.58 3.31
N ALA A 295 13.62 17.58 2.43
CA ALA A 295 14.24 16.27 2.66
C ALA A 295 15.77 16.37 2.79
N MET A 296 16.42 17.11 1.90
CA MET A 296 17.87 17.34 1.96
C MET A 296 18.30 17.98 3.27
N LYS A 297 17.60 19.03 3.70
CA LYS A 297 17.84 19.73 4.98
C LYS A 297 17.75 18.77 6.18
N VAL A 298 16.72 17.91 6.22
CA VAL A 298 16.54 16.94 7.30
C VAL A 298 17.64 15.88 7.28
N LEU A 299 17.93 15.27 6.11
CA LEU A 299 18.96 14.25 6.00
C LEU A 299 20.34 14.77 6.40
N MET A 300 20.69 16.00 5.97
CA MET A 300 21.96 16.63 6.35
C MET A 300 22.03 16.95 7.85
N SER A 301 20.95 17.47 8.44
CA SER A 301 20.90 17.76 9.89
C SER A 301 21.06 16.51 10.76
N ARG A 302 20.63 15.36 10.25
CA ARG A 302 20.78 14.04 10.89
C ARG A 302 22.03 13.29 10.48
N LYS A 303 22.96 13.95 9.78
CA LYS A 303 24.25 13.40 9.34
C LYS A 303 24.14 12.15 8.48
N VAL A 304 23.05 12.01 7.70
CA VAL A 304 22.91 10.92 6.72
C VAL A 304 23.96 11.10 5.63
N GLN A 305 24.73 10.06 5.36
CA GLN A 305 25.75 10.06 4.31
C GLN A 305 25.11 9.76 2.97
N LEU A 306 25.13 10.72 2.04
CA LEU A 306 24.56 10.56 0.71
C LEU A 306 25.67 10.12 -0.27
N LEU A 307 25.55 8.89 -0.77
CA LEU A 307 26.42 8.30 -1.80
C LEU A 307 25.70 8.39 -3.15
N LEU A 308 25.78 9.58 -3.76
CA LEU A 308 25.10 9.88 -5.02
C LEU A 308 26.02 9.60 -6.21
N GLY A 309 25.45 9.21 -7.36
CA GLY A 309 26.18 8.82 -8.55
C GLY A 309 26.76 7.40 -8.50
N TYR A 310 26.25 6.54 -7.61
CA TYR A 310 26.70 5.16 -7.45
C TYR A 310 25.60 4.13 -7.68
N LEU A 311 25.97 3.05 -8.37
CA LEU A 311 25.21 1.80 -8.50
C LEU A 311 25.73 0.78 -7.49
N VAL A 312 24.84 0.04 -6.87
CA VAL A 312 25.22 -1.18 -6.15
C VAL A 312 25.50 -2.27 -7.17
N ARG A 313 26.73 -2.79 -7.19
CA ARG A 313 27.18 -3.85 -8.10
C ARG A 313 26.93 -5.24 -7.52
N SER A 314 27.25 -5.41 -6.23
CA SER A 314 27.04 -6.68 -5.52
C SER A 314 26.87 -6.44 -4.02
N ILE A 315 26.20 -7.38 -3.37
CA ILE A 315 26.08 -7.47 -1.92
C ILE A 315 26.56 -8.85 -1.50
N LYS A 316 27.45 -8.94 -0.53
CA LYS A 316 28.01 -10.19 -0.02
C LYS A 316 28.02 -10.16 1.52
N ARG A 317 28.16 -11.31 2.17
CA ARG A 317 28.53 -11.32 3.60
C ARG A 317 29.94 -10.76 3.77
N ALA A 318 30.14 -10.00 4.85
CA ALA A 318 31.45 -9.48 5.17
C ALA A 318 32.38 -10.58 5.73
N ASP A 319 31.80 -11.54 6.47
CA ASP A 319 32.48 -12.73 6.98
C ASP A 319 31.52 -13.94 6.88
N ASP A 320 31.97 -15.02 6.21
CA ASP A 320 31.17 -16.23 6.01
C ASP A 320 31.02 -17.08 7.29
N SER A 321 31.76 -16.77 8.35
CA SER A 321 31.81 -17.56 9.59
C SER A 321 30.77 -17.17 10.64
N GLU A 322 30.09 -15.98 10.53
CA GLU A 322 29.10 -15.51 11.49
C GLU A 322 27.70 -15.37 10.85
N GLU A 323 26.71 -16.07 11.39
CA GLU A 323 25.30 -15.92 10.97
C GLU A 323 24.76 -14.49 11.13
N ASP A 324 25.29 -13.71 12.08
CA ASP A 324 24.94 -12.32 12.38
C ASP A 324 26.00 -11.31 11.88
N GLY A 325 26.89 -11.72 10.97
CA GLY A 325 27.93 -10.88 10.37
C GLY A 325 27.33 -9.72 9.55
N GLY A 326 28.12 -8.66 9.35
CA GLY A 326 27.77 -7.55 8.47
C GLY A 326 27.75 -7.95 6.99
N TYR A 327 27.41 -7.00 6.14
CA TYR A 327 27.40 -7.15 4.69
C TYR A 327 28.44 -6.23 4.05
N SER A 328 29.11 -6.72 3.04
CA SER A 328 30.02 -5.96 2.17
C SER A 328 29.27 -5.55 0.91
N ILE A 329 29.21 -4.26 0.63
CA ILE A 329 28.49 -3.67 -0.50
C ILE A 329 29.51 -3.05 -1.45
N GLU A 330 29.55 -3.54 -2.68
CA GLU A 330 30.39 -3.02 -3.76
C GLU A 330 29.61 -1.96 -4.55
N LEU A 331 30.16 -0.74 -4.61
CA LEU A 331 29.62 0.37 -5.38
C LEU A 331 30.44 0.61 -6.63
N GLN A 332 29.73 0.79 -7.74
CA GLN A 332 30.31 1.20 -9.02
C GLN A 332 29.84 2.62 -9.36
N PRO A 333 30.73 3.53 -9.75
CA PRO A 333 30.33 4.84 -10.23
C PRO A 333 29.41 4.73 -11.46
N ALA A 334 28.34 5.55 -11.48
CA ALA A 334 27.48 5.69 -12.66
C ALA A 334 28.16 6.55 -13.74
N ASP A 335 28.90 7.56 -13.31
CA ASP A 335 29.64 8.49 -14.16
C ASP A 335 31.15 8.23 -14.15
N ARG A 336 31.85 8.68 -15.21
CA ARG A 336 33.32 8.64 -15.26
C ARG A 336 33.92 9.65 -14.28
N GLY A 337 34.94 9.24 -13.56
CA GLY A 337 35.70 10.11 -12.64
C GLY A 337 35.49 9.86 -11.16
N LEU A 338 34.58 8.97 -10.78
CA LEU A 338 34.45 8.43 -9.44
C LEU A 338 35.15 7.07 -9.34
N GLU A 339 35.63 6.72 -8.17
CA GLU A 339 36.24 5.41 -7.91
C GLU A 339 35.22 4.41 -7.36
N SER A 340 35.42 3.12 -7.68
CA SER A 340 34.65 2.04 -7.06
C SER A 340 34.97 1.98 -5.58
N GLN A 341 33.94 1.76 -4.76
CA GLN A 341 34.03 1.73 -3.30
C GLN A 341 33.45 0.45 -2.76
N ILE A 342 34.03 -0.03 -1.67
CA ILE A 342 33.49 -1.13 -0.88
C ILE A 342 33.27 -0.59 0.53
N PHE A 343 32.10 -0.84 1.09
CA PHE A 343 31.81 -0.50 2.49
C PHE A 343 31.00 -1.60 3.16
N GLU A 344 31.01 -1.59 4.47
CA GLU A 344 30.30 -2.56 5.30
C GLU A 344 29.00 -1.96 5.87
N ALA A 345 27.97 -2.78 5.97
CA ALA A 345 26.73 -2.44 6.65
C ALA A 345 26.22 -3.61 7.50
N ASP A 346 25.57 -3.32 8.64
CA ASP A 346 24.89 -4.32 9.48
C ASP A 346 23.51 -4.68 8.92
N ILE A 347 22.92 -3.79 8.13
CA ILE A 347 21.63 -3.97 7.47
C ILE A 347 21.62 -3.25 6.12
N VAL A 348 21.07 -3.91 5.11
CA VAL A 348 20.89 -3.35 3.77
C VAL A 348 19.39 -3.28 3.48
N LEU A 349 18.87 -2.08 3.24
CA LEU A 349 17.48 -1.82 2.91
C LEU A 349 17.35 -1.51 1.42
N TRP A 350 16.43 -2.21 0.75
CA TRP A 350 16.27 -2.12 -0.70
C TRP A 350 14.98 -1.41 -1.07
N THR A 351 15.09 -0.28 -1.75
CA THR A 351 13.94 0.51 -2.20
C THR A 351 13.95 0.79 -3.71
N VAL A 352 14.78 0.05 -4.47
CA VAL A 352 14.95 0.26 -5.90
C VAL A 352 14.07 -0.65 -6.72
N GLY A 353 13.15 -0.02 -7.45
CA GLY A 353 12.32 -0.69 -8.45
C GLY A 353 11.21 -1.55 -7.88
N SER A 354 10.18 -1.72 -8.69
CA SER A 354 9.06 -2.61 -8.45
C SER A 354 8.69 -3.36 -9.72
N LYS A 355 8.07 -4.52 -9.56
CA LYS A 355 7.61 -5.39 -10.64
C LYS A 355 6.13 -5.70 -10.42
N PRO A 356 5.25 -5.44 -11.39
CA PRO A 356 3.84 -5.76 -11.28
C PRO A 356 3.61 -7.25 -11.04
N LEU A 357 2.73 -7.59 -10.10
CA LEU A 357 2.42 -8.98 -9.77
C LEU A 357 1.66 -9.71 -10.89
N LEU A 358 1.04 -8.99 -11.82
CA LEU A 358 0.45 -9.56 -13.04
C LEU A 358 1.42 -10.44 -13.83
N THR A 359 2.72 -10.14 -13.79
CA THR A 359 3.75 -10.92 -14.49
C THR A 359 3.98 -12.31 -13.91
N LYS A 360 3.48 -12.58 -12.71
CA LYS A 360 3.60 -13.88 -12.04
C LYS A 360 2.44 -14.84 -12.35
N LEU A 361 1.38 -14.33 -12.96
CA LEU A 361 0.27 -15.19 -13.34
C LEU A 361 0.67 -16.13 -14.47
N GLU A 362 0.29 -17.39 -14.34
CA GLU A 362 0.54 -18.37 -15.37
C GLU A 362 -0.21 -17.97 -16.66
N PRO A 363 0.45 -17.96 -17.82
CA PRO A 363 -0.22 -17.65 -19.08
C PRO A 363 -1.22 -18.75 -19.41
N SER A 364 -2.46 -18.38 -19.65
CA SER A 364 -3.55 -19.30 -19.90
C SER A 364 -4.19 -19.07 -21.26
N GLY A 365 -3.70 -19.77 -22.25
CA GLY A 365 -4.34 -19.89 -23.55
C GLY A 365 -4.20 -18.65 -24.45
N PRO A 366 -4.96 -18.60 -25.57
CA PRO A 366 -4.82 -17.59 -26.61
C PRO A 366 -5.33 -16.18 -26.22
N ASN A 367 -6.11 -16.06 -25.16
CA ASN A 367 -6.69 -14.79 -24.70
C ASN A 367 -5.80 -14.14 -23.63
N VAL A 368 -4.57 -13.84 -23.98
CA VAL A 368 -3.60 -13.20 -23.07
C VAL A 368 -3.93 -11.71 -22.92
N LEU A 369 -3.90 -11.21 -21.69
CA LEU A 369 -4.03 -9.79 -21.42
C LEU A 369 -2.92 -8.99 -22.14
N PRO A 370 -3.24 -7.86 -22.78
CA PRO A 370 -2.24 -6.99 -23.38
C PRO A 370 -1.41 -6.32 -22.27
N LEU A 371 -0.16 -6.73 -22.12
CA LEU A 371 0.77 -6.16 -21.15
C LEU A 371 1.80 -5.26 -21.86
N ASN A 372 2.13 -4.15 -21.21
CA ASN A 372 3.24 -3.32 -21.63
C ASN A 372 4.60 -3.97 -21.25
N VAL A 373 5.70 -3.34 -21.65
CA VAL A 373 7.08 -3.81 -21.36
C VAL A 373 7.42 -3.91 -19.87
N ARG A 374 6.62 -3.28 -18.99
CA ARG A 374 6.77 -3.36 -17.54
C ARG A 374 5.92 -4.47 -16.92
N GLY A 375 5.08 -5.14 -17.71
CA GLY A 375 4.16 -6.18 -17.22
C GLY A 375 2.85 -5.63 -16.64
N GLN A 376 2.46 -4.40 -16.96
CA GLN A 376 1.19 -3.78 -16.58
C GLN A 376 0.16 -3.97 -17.69
N ALA A 377 -1.10 -4.22 -17.35
CA ALA A 377 -2.17 -4.32 -18.33
C ALA A 377 -2.43 -2.98 -19.02
N GLU A 378 -2.47 -2.99 -20.34
CA GLU A 378 -2.82 -1.80 -21.13
C GLU A 378 -4.32 -1.53 -21.03
N THR A 379 -4.68 -0.33 -20.57
CA THR A 379 -6.07 0.09 -20.39
C THR A 379 -6.46 1.19 -21.36
N ASP A 380 -7.76 1.29 -21.62
CA ASP A 380 -8.36 2.47 -22.23
C ASP A 380 -8.58 3.57 -21.16
N GLU A 381 -9.08 4.72 -21.59
CA GLU A 381 -9.34 5.86 -20.69
C GLU A 381 -10.44 5.59 -19.64
N THR A 382 -11.22 4.53 -19.79
CA THR A 382 -12.24 4.11 -18.82
C THR A 382 -11.74 3.08 -17.81
N LEU A 383 -10.43 2.79 -17.82
CA LEU A 383 -9.73 1.80 -17.01
C LEU A 383 -10.04 0.35 -17.41
N ARG A 384 -10.70 0.10 -18.54
CA ARG A 384 -10.89 -1.25 -19.06
C ARG A 384 -9.61 -1.73 -19.75
N VAL A 385 -9.30 -3.00 -19.57
CA VAL A 385 -8.20 -3.65 -20.30
C VAL A 385 -8.56 -3.71 -21.79
N LYS A 386 -7.63 -3.29 -22.66
CA LYS A 386 -7.85 -3.27 -24.10
C LYS A 386 -8.20 -4.66 -24.63
N GLY A 387 -9.28 -4.75 -25.41
CA GLY A 387 -9.78 -6.02 -25.93
C GLY A 387 -10.64 -6.83 -24.94
N HIS A 388 -10.77 -6.40 -23.67
CA HIS A 388 -11.54 -7.09 -22.64
C HIS A 388 -12.58 -6.15 -22.00
N PRO A 389 -13.81 -6.09 -22.52
CA PRO A 389 -14.82 -5.13 -22.07
C PRO A 389 -15.29 -5.33 -20.64
N ARG A 390 -15.02 -6.49 -20.02
CA ARG A 390 -15.45 -6.86 -18.67
C ARG A 390 -14.31 -6.90 -17.64
N ILE A 391 -13.09 -6.54 -18.06
CA ILE A 391 -11.91 -6.53 -17.19
C ILE A 391 -11.42 -5.10 -17.01
N PHE A 392 -11.26 -4.67 -15.77
CA PHE A 392 -10.66 -3.39 -15.38
C PHE A 392 -9.31 -3.63 -14.73
N ALA A 393 -8.36 -2.71 -14.93
CA ALA A 393 -7.07 -2.75 -14.25
C ALA A 393 -6.73 -1.38 -13.68
N LEU A 394 -6.14 -1.35 -12.48
CA LEU A 394 -5.84 -0.10 -11.77
C LEU A 394 -4.61 -0.23 -10.87
N GLY A 395 -4.08 0.91 -10.45
CA GLY A 395 -2.85 1.01 -9.66
C GLY A 395 -1.64 0.44 -10.40
N ASP A 396 -0.79 -0.27 -9.68
CA ASP A 396 0.44 -0.85 -10.25
C ASP A 396 0.16 -1.93 -11.30
N SER A 397 -1.06 -2.45 -11.39
CA SER A 397 -1.48 -3.42 -12.41
C SER A 397 -1.85 -2.76 -13.76
N SER A 398 -2.03 -1.45 -13.80
CA SER A 398 -2.50 -0.68 -14.96
C SER A 398 -1.40 0.15 -15.61
N SER A 399 -1.49 0.36 -16.93
CA SER A 399 -0.64 1.26 -17.68
C SER A 399 -1.46 2.31 -18.44
N LEU A 400 -2.19 3.12 -17.70
CA LEU A 400 -2.94 4.23 -18.28
C LEU A 400 -2.02 5.41 -18.61
N ARG A 401 -2.28 6.05 -19.76
CA ARG A 401 -1.62 7.30 -20.15
C ARG A 401 -2.55 8.48 -19.97
N ASP A 402 -1.99 9.61 -19.56
CA ASP A 402 -2.69 10.88 -19.53
C ASP A 402 -2.96 11.39 -20.97
N PRO A 403 -3.75 12.48 -21.14
CA PRO A 403 -4.02 13.06 -22.47
C PRO A 403 -2.76 13.51 -23.24
N ASN A 404 -1.63 13.73 -22.55
CA ASN A 404 -0.35 14.09 -23.15
C ASN A 404 0.50 12.85 -23.53
N GLY A 405 -0.04 11.64 -23.35
CA GLY A 405 0.64 10.39 -23.66
C GLY A 405 1.63 9.91 -22.58
N LYS A 406 1.76 10.62 -21.45
CA LYS A 406 2.63 10.24 -20.34
C LYS A 406 1.95 9.16 -19.47
N LEU A 407 2.68 8.11 -19.11
CA LEU A 407 2.19 7.11 -18.16
C LEU A 407 1.91 7.74 -16.80
N LEU A 408 0.77 7.38 -16.19
CA LEU A 408 0.47 7.77 -14.84
C LEU A 408 1.45 7.10 -13.85
N PRO A 409 1.80 7.80 -12.76
CA PRO A 409 2.70 7.25 -11.77
C PRO A 409 2.00 6.15 -10.94
N THR A 410 2.75 5.11 -10.57
CA THR A 410 2.29 4.02 -9.70
C THR A 410 2.30 4.48 -8.25
N THR A 411 1.29 5.25 -7.84
CA THR A 411 1.17 5.82 -6.50
C THR A 411 -0.18 5.48 -5.87
N ALA A 412 -0.22 5.50 -4.55
CA ALA A 412 -1.48 5.34 -3.81
C ALA A 412 -2.53 6.39 -4.22
N GLN A 413 -2.12 7.61 -4.52
CA GLN A 413 -3.01 8.70 -4.95
C GLN A 413 -3.71 8.38 -6.28
N VAL A 414 -2.98 7.82 -7.26
CA VAL A 414 -3.56 7.35 -8.53
C VAL A 414 -4.51 6.19 -8.27
N ALA A 415 -4.05 5.15 -7.55
CA ALA A 415 -4.85 3.96 -7.27
C ALA A 415 -6.18 4.27 -6.56
N PHE A 416 -6.19 5.22 -5.62
CA PHE A 416 -7.42 5.70 -4.97
C PHE A 416 -8.42 6.30 -5.94
N GLN A 417 -7.96 7.17 -6.82
CA GLN A 417 -8.83 7.85 -7.78
C GLN A 417 -9.34 6.87 -8.83
N GLU A 418 -8.46 5.99 -9.32
CA GLU A 418 -8.83 4.92 -10.25
C GLU A 418 -9.88 3.98 -9.63
N ALA A 419 -9.75 3.64 -8.33
CA ALA A 419 -10.71 2.79 -7.63
C ALA A 419 -12.12 3.38 -7.60
N ASP A 420 -12.25 4.68 -7.33
CA ASP A 420 -13.54 5.37 -7.32
C ASP A 420 -14.19 5.35 -8.71
N PHE A 421 -13.40 5.66 -9.76
CA PHE A 421 -13.86 5.60 -11.15
C PHE A 421 -14.17 4.18 -11.62
N THR A 422 -13.37 3.19 -11.25
CA THR A 422 -13.62 1.79 -11.59
C THR A 422 -14.94 1.31 -10.97
N GLY A 423 -15.18 1.61 -9.69
CA GLY A 423 -16.45 1.29 -9.04
C GLY A 423 -17.65 1.92 -9.76
N TRP A 424 -17.55 3.19 -10.16
CA TRP A 424 -18.57 3.86 -10.95
C TRP A 424 -18.72 3.24 -12.34
N ASN A 425 -17.64 2.94 -13.03
CA ASN A 425 -17.66 2.38 -14.39
C ASN A 425 -18.24 0.96 -14.41
N ILE A 426 -17.99 0.14 -13.41
CA ILE A 426 -18.65 -1.17 -13.24
C ILE A 426 -20.16 -0.97 -13.02
N TRP A 427 -20.53 -0.02 -12.15
CA TRP A 427 -21.94 0.34 -11.95
C TRP A 427 -22.61 0.78 -13.25
N ALA A 428 -21.96 1.65 -14.02
CA ALA A 428 -22.45 2.15 -15.30
C ALA A 428 -22.60 1.01 -16.32
N ALA A 429 -21.60 0.12 -16.41
CA ALA A 429 -21.64 -1.02 -17.30
C ALA A 429 -22.78 -2.00 -17.00
N ILE A 430 -22.98 -2.35 -15.72
CA ILE A 430 -24.09 -3.22 -15.27
C ILE A 430 -25.45 -2.58 -15.55
N ASN A 431 -25.54 -1.25 -15.49
CA ASN A 431 -26.77 -0.51 -15.74
C ASN A 431 -26.93 -0.02 -17.20
N ASN A 432 -26.07 -0.49 -18.11
CA ASN A 432 -26.05 -0.07 -19.52
C ASN A 432 -25.96 1.47 -19.67
N ARG A 433 -25.11 2.10 -18.87
CA ARG A 433 -24.83 3.54 -18.91
C ARG A 433 -23.44 3.78 -19.53
N PRO A 434 -23.21 4.96 -20.12
CA PRO A 434 -21.90 5.34 -20.62
C PRO A 434 -20.86 5.31 -19.51
N LEU A 435 -19.66 4.80 -19.81
CA LEU A 435 -18.51 4.83 -18.91
C LEU A 435 -17.89 6.21 -18.91
N LEU A 436 -17.30 6.58 -17.78
CA LEU A 436 -16.60 7.86 -17.62
C LEU A 436 -15.10 7.69 -17.91
N PRO A 437 -14.50 8.57 -18.70
CA PRO A 437 -13.06 8.59 -18.85
C PRO A 437 -12.39 9.09 -17.57
N PHE A 438 -11.39 8.35 -17.12
CA PHE A 438 -10.60 8.72 -15.96
C PHE A 438 -9.65 9.88 -16.28
N ARG A 439 -9.57 10.84 -15.39
CA ARG A 439 -8.62 11.95 -15.44
C ARG A 439 -7.98 12.11 -14.06
N PHE A 440 -6.68 11.82 -13.99
CA PHE A 440 -5.95 11.96 -12.75
C PHE A 440 -5.85 13.41 -12.32
N GLN A 441 -6.24 13.67 -11.08
CA GLN A 441 -6.05 14.95 -10.42
C GLN A 441 -4.86 14.86 -9.45
N ASN A 442 -3.75 15.47 -9.82
CA ASN A 442 -2.62 15.56 -8.91
C ASN A 442 -2.99 16.50 -7.76
N LEU A 443 -3.03 16.00 -6.54
CA LEU A 443 -3.32 16.78 -5.33
C LEU A 443 -2.06 17.30 -4.65
N GLY A 444 -0.90 17.00 -5.20
CA GLY A 444 0.40 17.31 -4.61
C GLY A 444 1.09 16.08 -4.05
N GLU A 445 2.16 16.33 -3.33
CA GLU A 445 3.07 15.30 -2.82
C GLU A 445 3.24 15.48 -1.33
N MET A 446 3.36 14.38 -0.61
CA MET A 446 3.66 14.40 0.82
C MET A 446 4.56 13.24 1.20
N MET A 447 5.46 13.47 2.16
CA MET A 447 6.40 12.48 2.66
C MET A 447 6.64 12.66 4.16
N THR A 448 6.96 11.55 4.85
CA THR A 448 7.47 11.63 6.22
C THR A 448 8.98 11.86 6.22
N LEU A 449 9.44 12.63 7.17
CA LEU A 449 10.87 12.85 7.38
C LEU A 449 11.26 12.55 8.83
N GLY A 450 10.53 11.61 9.46
CA GLY A 450 10.70 11.17 10.84
C GLY A 450 9.46 11.47 11.70
N ARG A 451 9.60 11.33 13.02
CA ARG A 451 8.48 11.33 13.96
C ARG A 451 7.71 12.66 14.01
N TYR A 452 8.39 13.78 13.84
CA TYR A 452 7.78 15.12 13.95
C TYR A 452 8.02 15.97 12.71
N ASP A 453 8.60 15.39 11.66
CA ASP A 453 8.94 16.08 10.43
C ASP A 453 8.24 15.46 9.24
N ALA A 454 7.75 16.29 8.35
CA ALA A 454 7.20 15.91 7.06
C ALA A 454 7.38 17.05 6.07
N ALA A 455 7.25 16.76 4.79
CA ALA A 455 7.16 17.76 3.74
C ALA A 455 5.88 17.49 2.92
N ILE A 456 5.12 18.55 2.66
CA ILE A 456 3.90 18.54 1.84
C ILE A 456 3.97 19.68 0.86
N SER A 457 3.88 19.36 -0.44
CA SER A 457 3.75 20.35 -1.51
C SER A 457 2.39 20.16 -2.21
N PRO A 458 1.37 20.95 -1.84
CA PRO A 458 0.06 20.87 -2.51
C PRO A 458 0.17 21.36 -3.95
N SER A 459 -0.45 20.67 -4.91
CA SER A 459 -0.38 21.07 -6.32
C SER A 459 -1.19 22.32 -6.67
N PHE A 460 -2.17 22.68 -5.82
CA PHE A 460 -3.08 23.81 -6.06
C PHE A 460 -2.53 25.16 -5.53
N ILE A 461 -1.38 25.14 -4.85
CA ILE A 461 -0.66 26.35 -4.42
C ILE A 461 0.81 26.21 -4.82
N GLU A 462 1.16 26.89 -5.90
CA GLU A 462 2.52 26.85 -6.43
C GLU A 462 3.52 27.46 -5.44
N GLY A 463 4.65 26.80 -5.25
CA GLY A 463 5.73 27.24 -4.37
C GLY A 463 5.47 27.05 -2.87
N LEU A 464 4.29 26.58 -2.45
CA LEU A 464 4.05 26.26 -1.04
C LEU A 464 4.61 24.88 -0.69
N THR A 465 5.42 24.84 0.36
CA THR A 465 5.80 23.59 1.03
C THR A 465 5.59 23.74 2.53
N LEU A 466 4.80 22.84 3.11
CA LEU A 466 4.61 22.74 4.56
C LEU A 466 5.65 21.76 5.12
N GLU A 467 6.51 22.24 6.00
CA GLU A 467 7.60 21.47 6.60
C GLU A 467 7.42 21.30 8.12
N GLY A 468 8.20 20.39 8.71
CA GLY A 468 8.29 20.19 10.14
C GLY A 468 6.99 19.72 10.78
N PRO A 469 6.71 20.11 12.05
CA PRO A 469 5.54 19.68 12.80
C PRO A 469 4.19 20.03 12.16
N ILE A 470 4.11 21.18 11.47
CA ILE A 470 2.89 21.59 10.76
C ILE A 470 2.65 20.68 9.56
N GLY A 471 3.68 20.39 8.77
CA GLY A 471 3.63 19.41 7.69
C GLY A 471 3.24 18.02 8.21
N HIS A 472 3.84 17.58 9.32
CA HIS A 472 3.52 16.30 9.95
C HIS A 472 2.05 16.19 10.36
N ALA A 473 1.51 17.21 11.07
CA ALA A 473 0.11 17.21 11.49
C ALA A 473 -0.86 17.22 10.29
N ALA A 474 -0.57 18.04 9.26
CA ALA A 474 -1.37 18.12 8.05
C ALA A 474 -1.34 16.77 7.27
N ARG A 475 -0.19 16.10 7.18
CA ARG A 475 -0.05 14.78 6.56
C ARG A 475 -0.86 13.72 7.32
N LYS A 476 -0.76 13.67 8.65
CA LYS A 476 -1.55 12.74 9.48
C LYS A 476 -3.04 12.94 9.28
N LEU A 477 -3.51 14.19 9.25
CA LEU A 477 -4.92 14.47 8.99
C LEU A 477 -5.35 14.03 7.59
N ALA A 478 -4.53 14.30 6.56
CA ALA A 478 -4.80 13.87 5.20
C ALA A 478 -4.87 12.32 5.10
N TYR A 479 -4.00 11.61 5.79
CA TYR A 479 -4.02 10.15 5.82
C TYR A 479 -5.18 9.59 6.63
N LEU A 480 -5.54 10.19 7.77
CA LEU A 480 -6.70 9.78 8.56
C LEU A 480 -7.98 9.78 7.71
N ILE A 481 -8.20 10.82 6.90
CA ILE A 481 -9.35 10.92 6.00
C ILE A 481 -9.30 9.84 4.91
N ARG A 482 -8.13 9.35 4.56
CA ARG A 482 -7.90 8.34 3.51
C ARG A 482 -7.88 6.91 4.02
N LEU A 483 -7.88 6.66 5.34
CA LEU A 483 -8.04 5.31 5.88
C LEU A 483 -9.37 4.70 5.42
N PRO A 484 -9.45 3.34 5.26
CA PRO A 484 -10.67 2.68 4.85
C PRO A 484 -11.75 2.84 5.92
N THR A 485 -12.99 2.84 5.59
CA THR A 485 -14.20 2.90 6.43
C THR A 485 -14.23 4.00 7.50
N ASP A 486 -15.40 4.60 7.74
CA ASP A 486 -15.56 5.67 8.72
C ASP A 486 -15.36 5.17 10.15
N GLU A 487 -15.75 3.93 10.44
CA GLU A 487 -15.54 3.31 11.75
C GLU A 487 -14.06 3.20 12.09
N HIS A 488 -13.23 2.75 11.13
CA HIS A 488 -11.79 2.65 11.31
C HIS A 488 -11.14 4.03 11.48
N ARG A 489 -11.53 5.02 10.68
CA ARG A 489 -11.06 6.42 10.80
C ARG A 489 -11.31 6.99 12.19
N ILE A 490 -12.51 6.79 12.74
CA ILE A 490 -12.87 7.28 14.08
C ILE A 490 -12.00 6.59 15.14
N LYS A 491 -11.86 5.26 15.09
CA LYS A 491 -11.02 4.52 16.05
C LYS A 491 -9.57 4.99 16.03
N VAL A 492 -8.99 5.15 14.84
CA VAL A 492 -7.62 5.63 14.66
C VAL A 492 -7.48 7.08 15.10
N GLY A 493 -8.42 7.94 14.75
CA GLY A 493 -8.43 9.34 15.17
C GLY A 493 -8.43 9.51 16.69
N ILE A 494 -9.24 8.72 17.41
CA ILE A 494 -9.27 8.69 18.88
C ILE A 494 -7.92 8.20 19.42
N SER A 495 -7.35 7.14 18.85
CA SER A 495 -6.06 6.60 19.28
C SER A 495 -4.94 7.65 19.10
N TRP A 496 -4.86 8.31 17.96
CA TRP A 496 -3.84 9.33 17.71
C TRP A 496 -3.99 10.54 18.62
N PHE A 497 -5.21 10.96 18.89
CA PHE A 497 -5.47 12.04 19.85
C PHE A 497 -5.01 11.66 21.25
N ALA A 498 -5.33 10.44 21.71
CA ALA A 498 -4.90 9.94 23.03
C ALA A 498 -3.37 9.85 23.14
N LYS A 499 -2.68 9.29 22.11
CA LYS A 499 -1.21 9.21 22.06
C LYS A 499 -0.58 10.60 22.11
N SER A 500 -1.07 11.55 21.32
CA SER A 500 -0.58 12.93 21.31
C SER A 500 -0.72 13.63 22.66
N THR A 501 -1.81 13.35 23.38
CA THR A 501 -2.04 13.90 24.73
C THR A 501 -1.07 13.32 25.74
N ILE A 502 -0.83 12.02 25.71
CA ILE A 502 0.13 11.32 26.59
C ILE A 502 1.55 11.83 26.33
N ASP A 503 1.98 11.94 25.07
CA ASP A 503 3.29 12.47 24.70
C ASP A 503 3.49 13.91 25.18
N SER A 504 2.45 14.75 25.09
CA SER A 504 2.47 16.13 25.58
C SER A 504 2.62 16.21 27.09
N ILE A 505 1.92 15.36 27.84
CA ILE A 505 2.03 15.27 29.31
C ILE A 505 3.43 14.78 29.71
N ALA A 506 3.95 13.75 29.04
CA ALA A 506 5.28 13.22 29.31
C ALA A 506 6.38 14.27 29.07
N LEU A 507 6.25 15.08 28.01
CA LEU A 507 7.15 16.19 27.70
C LEU A 507 7.10 17.26 28.78
N LEU A 508 5.91 17.65 29.23
CA LEU A 508 5.73 18.62 30.32
C LEU A 508 6.35 18.13 31.62
N GLN A 509 6.14 16.87 31.99
CA GLN A 509 6.75 16.26 33.16
C GLN A 509 8.28 16.23 33.08
N SER A 510 8.83 15.84 31.92
CA SER A 510 10.28 15.84 31.69
C SER A 510 10.89 17.24 31.82
N ASN A 511 10.23 18.27 31.27
CA ASN A 511 10.68 19.65 31.38
C ASN A 511 10.60 20.17 32.83
N LEU A 512 9.52 19.85 33.54
CA LEU A 512 9.38 20.18 34.98
C LEU A 512 10.48 19.52 35.83
N THR A 513 10.79 18.25 35.58
CA THR A 513 11.85 17.52 36.28
C THR A 513 13.21 18.15 36.03
N LYS A 514 13.52 18.56 34.77
CA LYS A 514 14.77 19.27 34.43
C LYS A 514 14.88 20.64 35.14
N VAL A 515 13.79 21.40 35.19
CA VAL A 515 13.76 22.69 35.89
C VAL A 515 13.94 22.50 37.39
N LEU A 516 13.33 21.46 37.98
CA LEU A 516 13.42 21.19 39.41
C LEU A 516 14.78 20.58 39.82
N SER A 517 15.44 19.84 38.92
CA SER A 517 16.76 19.23 39.16
C SER A 517 17.93 20.21 38.95
N GLY A 518 17.69 21.42 38.46
CA GLY A 518 18.71 22.44 38.33
C GLY A 518 19.78 22.16 37.28
N SER A 519 19.50 21.30 36.31
CA SER A 519 20.42 20.93 35.21
C SER A 519 19.91 21.40 33.87
#